data_6c93c9724f37c64a865e6c68c6be95b0
#
_entry.id   6c93c9724f37c64a865e6c68c6be95b0
#
_cell.length_a   1.000
_cell.length_b   1.000
_cell.length_c   1.000
_cell.angle_alpha   90.00
_cell.angle_beta   90.00
_cell.angle_gamma   90.00
#
_symmetry.space_group_name_H-M   'P 1'
#
loop_
_entity.id
_entity.type
_entity.pdbx_description
1 polymer ?
#
loop_
_entity_poly.entity_id
_entity_poly.type
_entity_poly.pdbx_seq_one_letter_code
_entity_poly.pdbx_strand_id
1 'polypeptide(L)'
;MVDPQNQGVSVLVVEDEHLVRMDTASSLEAAGFRVFEAENAAEAIRCLELHNEIRLIFTDINMPGSMDGLALARYVRGRWPPVKIIVTSGYVKLRDSDLPTGALFIEKPYYPNHIAHKMSDLLAA
;
A
#
# COMPACT_ATOMS: atom_id res chain seq x y z
N MET A 1 5.41 17.80 -7.52
CA MET A 1 5.79 17.53 -8.92
C MET A 1 5.50 16.07 -9.26
N VAL A 2 4.88 15.83 -10.40
CA VAL A 2 4.59 14.48 -10.87
C VAL A 2 5.86 13.85 -11.45
N ASP A 3 6.19 12.64 -10.96
CA ASP A 3 7.27 11.85 -11.56
C ASP A 3 6.71 11.18 -12.82
N PRO A 4 7.29 11.41 -14.01
CA PRO A 4 6.80 10.78 -15.23
C PRO A 4 6.74 9.26 -15.18
N GLN A 5 7.61 8.62 -14.39
CA GLN A 5 7.60 7.17 -14.23
C GLN A 5 6.36 6.66 -13.51
N ASN A 6 5.71 7.51 -12.71
CA ASN A 6 4.54 7.15 -11.92
C ASN A 6 3.23 7.46 -12.65
N GLN A 7 3.29 8.16 -13.76
CA GLN A 7 2.10 8.64 -14.46
C GLN A 7 1.18 7.49 -14.84
N GLY A 8 0.02 7.44 -14.18
CA GLY A 8 -0.99 6.42 -14.45
C GLY A 8 -0.72 5.04 -13.85
N VAL A 9 0.36 4.87 -13.08
CA VAL A 9 0.63 3.60 -12.41
C VAL A 9 -0.40 3.38 -11.31
N SER A 10 -1.04 2.21 -11.32
CA SER A 10 -2.12 1.89 -10.37
C SER A 10 -1.57 1.34 -9.07
N VAL A 11 -2.03 1.94 -7.96
CA VAL A 11 -1.68 1.52 -6.60
C VAL A 11 -2.95 1.38 -5.77
N LEU A 12 -2.89 0.55 -4.73
CA LEU A 12 -4.01 0.32 -3.82
C LEU A 12 -3.64 0.79 -2.42
N VAL A 13 -4.46 1.67 -1.85
CA VAL A 13 -4.32 2.15 -0.48
C VAL A 13 -5.37 1.45 0.39
N VAL A 14 -4.91 0.77 1.44
CA VAL A 14 -5.77 0.04 2.37
C VAL A 14 -5.65 0.67 3.75
N GLU A 15 -6.72 1.30 4.21
CA GLU A 15 -6.77 2.04 5.47
C GLU A 15 -8.22 2.14 5.91
N ASP A 16 -8.53 1.76 7.15
CA ASP A 16 -9.90 1.81 7.65
C ASP A 16 -10.35 3.23 8.04
N GLU A 17 -9.42 4.10 8.43
CA GLU A 17 -9.78 5.49 8.74
C GLU A 17 -9.99 6.29 7.47
N HIS A 18 -11.23 6.69 7.24
CA HIS A 18 -11.66 7.34 6.00
C HIS A 18 -10.85 8.60 5.66
N LEU A 19 -10.64 9.48 6.65
CA LEU A 19 -9.93 10.73 6.39
C LEU A 19 -8.44 10.51 6.10
N VAL A 20 -7.82 9.58 6.80
CA VAL A 20 -6.42 9.20 6.55
C VAL A 20 -6.28 8.60 5.14
N ARG A 21 -7.21 7.71 4.78
CA ARG A 21 -7.21 7.08 3.46
C ARG A 21 -7.37 8.12 2.35
N MET A 22 -8.32 9.05 2.50
CA MET A 22 -8.55 10.11 1.52
C MET A 22 -7.33 11.00 1.35
N ASP A 23 -6.71 11.39 2.46
CA ASP A 23 -5.54 12.28 2.43
C ASP A 23 -4.37 11.61 1.71
N THR A 24 -4.12 10.35 2.04
CA THR A 24 -3.06 9.57 1.38
C THR A 24 -3.36 9.42 -0.11
N ALA A 25 -4.58 9.03 -0.46
CA ALA A 25 -4.98 8.85 -1.86
C ALA A 25 -4.83 10.14 -2.66
N SER A 26 -5.29 11.26 -2.11
CA SER A 26 -5.18 12.56 -2.79
C SER A 26 -3.73 12.95 -3.07
N SER A 27 -2.86 12.73 -2.10
CA SER A 27 -1.43 13.05 -2.25
C SER A 27 -0.76 12.16 -3.30
N LEU A 28 -1.12 10.89 -3.35
CA LEU A 28 -0.58 9.97 -4.33
C LEU A 28 -1.09 10.29 -5.74
N GLU A 29 -2.36 10.67 -5.85
CA GLU A 29 -2.91 11.12 -7.13
C GLU A 29 -2.20 12.37 -7.62
N ALA A 30 -1.90 13.31 -6.72
CA ALA A 30 -1.14 14.51 -7.07
C ALA A 30 0.27 14.17 -7.55
N ALA A 31 0.83 13.05 -7.10
CA ALA A 31 2.14 12.56 -7.54
C ALA A 31 2.07 11.78 -8.87
N GLY A 32 0.88 11.58 -9.44
CA GLY A 32 0.68 10.95 -10.73
C GLY A 32 0.14 9.53 -10.71
N PHE A 33 -0.04 8.94 -9.52
CA PHE A 33 -0.57 7.58 -9.41
C PHE A 33 -2.06 7.54 -9.68
N ARG A 34 -2.53 6.41 -10.17
CA ARG A 34 -3.94 6.06 -10.18
C ARG A 34 -4.22 5.27 -8.90
N VAL A 35 -5.09 5.79 -8.04
CA VAL A 35 -5.27 5.23 -6.70
C VAL A 35 -6.60 4.50 -6.58
N PHE A 36 -6.53 3.25 -6.16
CA PHE A 36 -7.68 2.47 -5.69
C PHE A 36 -7.66 2.49 -4.17
N GLU A 37 -8.83 2.43 -3.55
CA GLU A 37 -8.96 2.49 -2.09
C GLU A 37 -9.73 1.29 -1.56
N ALA A 38 -9.32 0.81 -0.39
CA ALA A 38 -10.04 -0.24 0.34
C ALA A 38 -9.98 0.07 1.84
N GLU A 39 -11.04 -0.26 2.57
CA GLU A 39 -11.09 0.02 4.00
C GLU A 39 -10.75 -1.19 4.87
N ASN A 40 -10.59 -2.36 4.26
CA ASN A 40 -10.21 -3.59 4.97
C ASN A 40 -9.59 -4.59 4.00
N ALA A 41 -9.09 -5.69 4.55
CA ALA A 41 -8.41 -6.70 3.75
C ALA A 41 -9.32 -7.38 2.74
N ALA A 42 -10.59 -7.64 3.09
CA ALA A 42 -11.53 -8.28 2.17
C ALA A 42 -11.77 -7.41 0.93
N GLU A 43 -11.96 -6.11 1.12
CA GLU A 43 -12.09 -5.17 0.00
C GLU A 43 -10.82 -5.09 -0.82
N ALA A 44 -9.65 -5.10 -0.16
CA ALA A 44 -8.37 -5.04 -0.84
C ALA A 44 -8.18 -6.25 -1.76
N ILE A 45 -8.47 -7.44 -1.27
CA ILE A 45 -8.36 -8.67 -2.06
C ILE A 45 -9.30 -8.62 -3.25
N ARG A 46 -10.54 -8.19 -3.04
CA ARG A 46 -11.51 -8.05 -4.14
C ARG A 46 -11.02 -7.06 -5.19
N CYS A 47 -10.46 -5.95 -4.74
CA CYS A 47 -9.92 -4.94 -5.64
C CYS A 47 -8.77 -5.50 -6.49
N LEU A 48 -7.86 -6.25 -5.87
CA LEU A 48 -6.76 -6.90 -6.59
C LEU A 48 -7.26 -7.96 -7.58
N GLU A 49 -8.33 -8.67 -7.24
CA GLU A 49 -8.92 -9.66 -8.14
C GLU A 49 -9.58 -9.02 -9.36
N LEU A 50 -10.15 -7.82 -9.18
CA LEU A 50 -10.85 -7.10 -10.25
C LEU A 50 -9.92 -6.24 -11.11
N HIS A 51 -8.76 -5.83 -10.56
CA HIS A 51 -7.88 -4.86 -11.21
C HIS A 51 -6.45 -5.38 -11.25
N ASN A 52 -6.14 -6.15 -12.29
CA ASN A 52 -4.82 -6.76 -12.46
C ASN A 52 -3.74 -5.74 -12.85
N GLU A 53 -4.11 -4.49 -13.11
CA GLU A 53 -3.16 -3.41 -13.38
C GLU A 53 -2.52 -2.84 -12.12
N ILE A 54 -3.02 -3.18 -10.92
CA ILE A 54 -2.44 -2.69 -9.66
C ILE A 54 -1.04 -3.28 -9.48
N ARG A 55 -0.05 -2.40 -9.29
CA ARG A 55 1.35 -2.78 -9.18
C ARG A 55 1.91 -2.69 -7.77
N LEU A 56 1.21 -2.00 -6.87
CA LEU A 56 1.69 -1.79 -5.51
C LEU A 56 0.50 -1.68 -4.55
N ILE A 57 0.64 -2.27 -3.36
CA ILE A 57 -0.31 -2.10 -2.26
C ILE A 57 0.38 -1.39 -1.10
N PHE A 58 -0.30 -0.41 -0.53
CA PHE A 58 0.10 0.29 0.68
C PHE A 58 -0.96 0.04 1.74
N THR A 59 -0.61 -0.69 2.80
CA THR A 59 -1.59 -1.11 3.80
C THR A 59 -1.16 -0.78 5.23
N ASP A 60 -2.13 -0.31 6.04
CA ASP A 60 -1.99 -0.26 7.48
C ASP A 60 -2.06 -1.70 8.03
N ILE A 61 -1.31 -1.96 9.09
CA ILE A 61 -1.38 -3.24 9.80
C ILE A 61 -2.66 -3.32 10.64
N ASN A 62 -2.98 -2.24 11.36
CA ASN A 62 -4.09 -2.23 12.31
C ASN A 62 -5.40 -1.91 11.61
N MET A 63 -6.12 -2.95 11.23
CA MET A 63 -7.40 -2.83 10.54
C MET A 63 -8.41 -3.81 11.14
N PRO A 64 -9.73 -3.47 11.11
CA PRO A 64 -10.76 -4.39 11.57
C PRO A 64 -10.94 -5.57 10.62
N GLY A 65 -11.57 -6.62 11.10
CA GLY A 65 -11.90 -7.79 10.31
C GLY A 65 -11.03 -8.99 10.65
N SER A 66 -11.15 -10.03 9.86
CA SER A 66 -10.49 -11.31 10.12
C SER A 66 -9.00 -11.32 9.73
N MET A 67 -8.55 -10.32 8.99
CA MET A 67 -7.18 -10.26 8.49
C MET A 67 -6.63 -8.85 8.69
N ASP A 68 -5.50 -8.73 9.39
CA ASP A 68 -4.81 -7.45 9.52
C ASP A 68 -3.93 -7.19 8.29
N GLY A 69 -3.26 -6.02 8.28
CA GLY A 69 -2.45 -5.64 7.13
C GLY A 69 -1.22 -6.52 6.92
N LEU A 70 -0.67 -7.10 7.97
CA LEU A 70 0.48 -8.00 7.84
C LEU A 70 0.06 -9.32 7.21
N ALA A 71 -1.06 -9.89 7.65
CA ALA A 71 -1.62 -11.09 7.05
C ALA A 71 -2.01 -10.84 5.60
N LEU A 72 -2.59 -9.67 5.31
CA LEU A 72 -2.90 -9.26 3.95
C LEU A 72 -1.64 -9.19 3.08
N ALA A 73 -0.56 -8.61 3.60
CA ALA A 73 0.70 -8.52 2.87
C ALA A 73 1.24 -9.90 2.49
N ARG A 74 1.18 -10.85 3.42
CA ARG A 74 1.60 -12.23 3.17
C ARG A 74 0.73 -12.90 2.11
N TYR A 75 -0.58 -12.69 2.18
CA TYR A 75 -1.52 -13.22 1.22
C TYR A 75 -1.24 -12.68 -0.19
N VAL A 76 -1.01 -11.37 -0.30
CA VAL A 76 -0.70 -10.71 -1.56
C VAL A 76 0.61 -11.23 -2.15
N ARG A 77 1.63 -11.40 -1.31
CA ARG A 77 2.92 -11.94 -1.77
C ARG A 77 2.76 -13.33 -2.37
N GLY A 78 1.92 -14.15 -1.77
CA GLY A 78 1.71 -15.52 -2.25
C GLY A 78 0.87 -15.59 -3.52
N ARG A 79 -0.12 -14.72 -3.65
CA ARG A 79 -1.08 -14.79 -4.76
C ARG A 79 -0.71 -13.91 -5.95
N TRP A 80 -0.15 -12.73 -5.68
CA TRP A 80 0.26 -11.78 -6.72
C TRP A 80 1.73 -11.39 -6.52
N PRO A 81 2.67 -12.31 -6.76
CA PRO A 81 4.10 -12.06 -6.48
C PRO A 81 4.68 -10.79 -7.09
N PRO A 82 4.24 -10.33 -8.28
CA PRO A 82 4.78 -9.10 -8.86
C PRO A 82 4.36 -7.83 -8.13
N VAL A 83 3.29 -7.87 -7.33
CA VAL A 83 2.80 -6.67 -6.64
C VAL A 83 3.78 -6.27 -5.54
N LYS A 84 4.21 -5.01 -5.56
CA LYS A 84 5.07 -4.46 -4.52
C LYS A 84 4.24 -4.16 -3.27
N ILE A 85 4.87 -4.25 -2.10
CA ILE A 85 4.15 -4.15 -0.82
C ILE A 85 4.83 -3.15 0.10
N ILE A 86 4.06 -2.18 0.60
CA ILE A 86 4.47 -1.29 1.69
C ILE A 86 3.47 -1.46 2.83
N VAL A 87 3.99 -1.68 4.03
CA VAL A 87 3.19 -1.87 5.25
C VAL A 87 3.51 -0.75 6.22
N THR A 88 2.50 -0.20 6.88
CA THR A 88 2.68 0.88 7.85
C THR A 88 1.97 0.60 9.16
N SER A 89 2.52 1.10 10.28
CA SER A 89 1.90 1.00 11.59
C SER A 89 2.51 2.04 12.54
N GLY A 90 1.68 2.56 13.46
CA GLY A 90 2.13 3.41 14.57
C GLY A 90 2.27 2.66 15.88
N TYR A 91 1.81 1.43 15.95
CA TYR A 91 1.71 0.68 17.21
C TYR A 91 2.65 -0.50 17.30
N VAL A 92 3.13 -0.99 16.17
CA VAL A 92 3.94 -2.20 16.10
C VAL A 92 5.29 -1.86 15.50
N LYS A 93 6.36 -2.31 16.14
CA LYS A 93 7.70 -2.27 15.53
C LYS A 93 7.96 -3.61 14.90
N LEU A 94 8.19 -3.62 13.59
CA LEU A 94 8.45 -4.83 12.84
C LEU A 94 9.93 -4.96 12.53
N ARG A 95 10.40 -6.21 12.60
CA ARG A 95 11.71 -6.59 12.06
C ARG A 95 11.51 -6.99 10.61
N ASP A 96 12.56 -6.92 9.82
CA ASP A 96 12.52 -7.34 8.41
C ASP A 96 12.02 -8.78 8.28
N SER A 97 12.35 -9.63 9.26
CA SER A 97 11.92 -11.03 9.27
C SER A 97 10.41 -11.22 9.45
N ASP A 98 9.70 -10.19 9.92
CA ASP A 98 8.24 -10.26 10.10
C ASP A 98 7.50 -9.98 8.79
N LEU A 99 8.20 -9.39 7.81
CA LEU A 99 7.60 -8.98 6.54
C LEU A 99 7.78 -10.05 5.47
N PRO A 100 6.84 -10.17 4.52
CA PRO A 100 7.09 -11.00 3.35
C PRO A 100 8.27 -10.45 2.55
N THR A 101 8.92 -11.33 1.78
CA THR A 101 10.10 -10.98 0.99
C THR A 101 9.83 -9.76 0.11
N GLY A 102 10.73 -8.77 0.20
CA GLY A 102 10.65 -7.56 -0.63
C GLY A 102 9.69 -6.50 -0.15
N ALA A 103 8.93 -6.75 0.90
CA ALA A 103 8.02 -5.76 1.46
C ALA A 103 8.80 -4.71 2.27
N LEU A 104 8.31 -3.48 2.23
CA LEU A 104 8.90 -2.35 2.95
C LEU A 104 7.99 -1.95 4.11
N PHE A 105 8.56 -1.64 5.26
CA PHE A 105 7.84 -1.11 6.41
C PHE A 105 8.13 0.38 6.56
N ILE A 106 7.07 1.17 6.74
CA ILE A 106 7.17 2.60 7.02
C ILE A 106 6.43 2.89 8.32
N GLU A 107 7.13 3.44 9.30
CA GLU A 107 6.56 3.75 10.60
C GLU A 107 5.72 5.02 10.54
N LYS A 108 4.58 5.03 11.24
CA LYS A 108 3.78 6.24 11.42
C LYS A 108 4.40 7.12 12.53
N PRO A 109 4.24 8.43 12.47
CA PRO A 109 3.58 9.19 11.41
C PRO A 109 4.45 9.32 10.15
N TYR A 110 3.80 9.39 9.01
CA TYR A 110 4.51 9.58 7.74
C TYR A 110 3.93 10.78 7.00
N TYR A 111 4.72 11.32 6.07
CA TYR A 111 4.24 12.34 5.14
C TYR A 111 3.88 11.67 3.82
N PRO A 112 2.71 11.98 3.23
CA PRO A 112 2.31 11.36 1.96
C PRO A 112 3.34 11.52 0.83
N ASN A 113 4.06 12.65 0.79
CA ASN A 113 5.14 12.83 -0.18
C ASN A 113 6.25 11.81 -0.01
N HIS A 114 6.55 11.44 1.23
CA HIS A 114 7.55 10.42 1.52
C HIS A 114 7.09 9.05 1.01
N ILE A 115 5.80 8.75 1.18
CA ILE A 115 5.22 7.50 0.67
C ILE A 115 5.31 7.45 -0.85
N ALA A 116 4.97 8.54 -1.54
CA ALA A 116 5.07 8.61 -2.99
C ALA A 116 6.50 8.33 -3.47
N HIS A 117 7.50 8.88 -2.76
CA HIS A 117 8.92 8.66 -3.06
C HIS A 117 9.31 7.19 -2.91
N LYS A 118 8.88 6.57 -1.81
CA LYS A 118 9.17 5.15 -1.55
C LYS A 118 8.48 4.25 -2.57
N MET A 119 7.27 4.60 -3.00
CA MET A 119 6.59 3.87 -4.07
C MET A 119 7.38 3.94 -5.37
N SER A 120 7.85 5.14 -5.74
CA SER A 120 8.67 5.32 -6.94
C SER A 120 9.92 4.45 -6.89
N ASP A 121 10.61 4.43 -5.75
CA ASP A 121 11.82 3.62 -5.58
C ASP A 121 11.53 2.14 -5.74
N LEU A 122 10.47 1.64 -5.12
CA LEU A 122 10.08 0.22 -5.23
C LEU A 122 9.69 -0.16 -6.64
N LEU A 123 8.95 0.71 -7.34
CA LEU A 123 8.47 0.41 -8.69
C LEU A 123 9.60 0.45 -9.72
N ALA A 124 10.66 1.20 -9.45
CA ALA A 124 11.82 1.28 -10.32
C ALA A 124 12.81 0.13 -10.14
N ALA A 125 12.69 -0.61 -9.04
CA ALA A 125 13.62 -1.69 -8.71
C ALA A 125 13.39 -2.96 -9.53
#